data_a6d5b955702dc3bdb4f1909ba7bed0bd
#
_entry.id   a6d5b955702dc3bdb4f1909ba7bed0bd
#
_cell.length_a   1.000
_cell.length_b   1.000
_cell.length_c   1.000
_cell.angle_alpha   90.00
_cell.angle_beta   90.00
_cell.angle_gamma   90.00
#
_symmetry.space_group_name_H-M   'P 1'
#
loop_
_entity.id
_entity.type
_entity.pdbx_description
1 polymer ?
#
loop_
_entity_poly.entity_id
_entity_poly.type
_entity_poly.pdbx_seq_one_letter_code
_entity_poly.pdbx_strand_id
1 'polypeptide(L)'
;MKDSFAPASRVIMVTAALVIIIAGMKLSAPLLVPFLLSIFIAVISFPLMSRLQQSGLSKALSLTLVMLLVVLIGIALTMLVGSSLTDFSRTLPDYQQRITAEWGQAIVWLKDHGISVADELRGIADPAAAMGLISSILKGFGNVLTNSFLIILTVVFILMETAGLTQKVLLMRAQEGDEQPDKQDFSQVFVDKLREYMSMKTIISMMTGVIIALAMWLIGLDYPMLWGVLAFMLNFVPNIGSIIAAVPAVMLALVQLGGTSALLVTAVYVAVNILIGSVIEPRYMGKGLGLSTLVVFVSLVFWGWVLGPVGMLLSVPLTITVKLALDCKPETRWLGHLLGPLDD
;
A
#
# COMPACT_ATOMS: atom_id res chain seq x y z
N MET A 1 27.17 10.77 38.74
CA MET A 1 26.93 9.31 38.82
C MET A 1 26.88 8.82 37.39
N LYS A 2 27.98 8.20 36.89
CA LYS A 2 28.02 7.61 35.53
C LYS A 2 27.21 6.32 35.56
N ASP A 3 26.16 6.27 34.76
CA ASP A 3 25.29 5.12 34.64
C ASP A 3 26.03 3.92 34.06
N SER A 4 26.52 3.09 34.95
CA SER A 4 27.09 1.79 34.61
C SER A 4 26.01 0.72 34.53
N PHE A 5 24.97 0.92 33.70
CA PHE A 5 24.18 -0.22 33.27
C PHE A 5 25.07 -1.12 32.43
N ALA A 6 25.24 -2.37 32.86
CA ALA A 6 25.96 -3.35 32.08
C ALA A 6 25.42 -3.39 30.64
N PRO A 7 26.25 -3.52 29.60
CA PRO A 7 25.82 -3.48 28.22
C PRO A 7 24.65 -4.43 27.95
N ALA A 8 24.56 -5.54 28.66
CA ALA A 8 23.45 -6.49 28.57
C ALA A 8 22.10 -5.89 29.05
N SER A 9 22.09 -5.12 30.14
CA SER A 9 20.85 -4.51 30.64
C SER A 9 20.33 -3.40 29.73
N ARG A 10 21.24 -2.68 29.04
CA ARG A 10 20.86 -1.68 28.02
C ARG A 10 20.21 -2.35 26.81
N VAL A 11 20.77 -3.45 26.32
CA VAL A 11 20.19 -4.23 25.21
C VAL A 11 18.80 -4.75 25.58
N ILE A 12 18.66 -5.33 26.78
CA ILE A 12 17.36 -5.84 27.26
C ILE A 12 16.33 -4.70 27.33
N MET A 13 16.68 -3.54 27.89
CA MET A 13 15.78 -2.39 27.98
C MET A 13 15.35 -1.88 26.58
N VAL A 14 16.29 -1.74 25.65
CA VAL A 14 15.97 -1.30 24.28
C VAL A 14 15.05 -2.31 23.59
N THR A 15 15.34 -3.60 23.73
CA THR A 15 14.50 -4.65 23.14
C THR A 15 13.10 -4.65 23.76
N ALA A 16 12.99 -4.54 25.07
CA ALA A 16 11.71 -4.47 25.75
C ALA A 16 10.91 -3.22 25.32
N ALA A 17 11.56 -2.06 25.21
CA ALA A 17 10.93 -0.83 24.73
C ALA A 17 10.42 -1.00 23.28
N LEU A 18 11.20 -1.60 22.38
CA LEU A 18 10.79 -1.89 21.01
C LEU A 18 9.56 -2.82 20.97
N VAL A 19 9.56 -3.89 21.76
CA VAL A 19 8.42 -4.81 21.84
C VAL A 19 7.16 -4.09 22.32
N ILE A 20 7.28 -3.24 23.37
CA ILE A 20 6.15 -2.45 23.90
C ILE A 20 5.64 -1.47 22.84
N ILE A 21 6.51 -0.76 22.13
CA ILE A 21 6.13 0.17 21.06
C ILE A 21 5.40 -0.57 19.94
N ILE A 22 5.96 -1.69 19.45
CA ILE A 22 5.34 -2.48 18.38
C ILE A 22 3.98 -3.05 18.82
N ALA A 23 3.89 -3.58 20.04
CA ALA A 23 2.62 -4.07 20.58
C ALA A 23 1.60 -2.93 20.72
N GLY A 24 2.02 -1.76 21.19
CA GLY A 24 1.19 -0.55 21.28
C GLY A 24 0.70 -0.10 19.90
N MET A 25 1.57 -0.08 18.89
CA MET A 25 1.19 0.25 17.51
C MET A 25 0.16 -0.74 16.95
N LYS A 26 0.36 -2.04 17.19
CA LYS A 26 -0.57 -3.08 16.73
C LYS A 26 -1.93 -2.98 17.40
N LEU A 27 -1.99 -2.73 18.70
CA LEU A 27 -3.23 -2.50 19.45
C LEU A 27 -3.94 -1.22 19.01
N SER A 28 -3.17 -0.17 18.67
CA SER A 28 -3.70 1.11 18.20
C SER A 28 -3.94 1.15 16.69
N ALA A 29 -3.76 0.04 15.96
CA ALA A 29 -3.95 -0.01 14.51
C ALA A 29 -5.31 0.54 14.04
N PRO A 30 -6.45 0.31 14.73
CA PRO A 30 -7.74 0.88 14.32
C PRO A 30 -7.77 2.41 14.27
N LEU A 31 -6.95 3.10 15.06
CA LEU A 31 -6.78 4.56 15.05
C LEU A 31 -5.64 5.00 14.14
N LEU A 32 -4.53 4.28 14.16
CA LEU A 32 -3.33 4.64 13.40
C LEU A 32 -3.55 4.50 11.89
N VAL A 33 -4.26 3.46 11.46
CA VAL A 33 -4.47 3.18 10.03
C VAL A 33 -5.23 4.31 9.33
N PRO A 34 -6.40 4.78 9.80
CA PRO A 34 -7.09 5.93 9.21
C PRO A 34 -6.22 7.20 9.21
N PHE A 35 -5.49 7.46 10.28
CA PHE A 35 -4.62 8.63 10.40
C PHE A 35 -3.45 8.59 9.40
N LEU A 36 -2.72 7.47 9.33
CA LEU A 36 -1.61 7.29 8.38
C LEU A 36 -2.08 7.35 6.93
N LEU A 37 -3.25 6.77 6.64
CA LEU A 37 -3.85 6.83 5.31
C LEU A 37 -4.25 8.27 4.96
N SER A 38 -4.72 9.04 5.94
CA SER A 38 -5.03 10.47 5.75
C SER A 38 -3.78 11.29 5.42
N ILE A 39 -2.67 11.05 6.12
CA ILE A 39 -1.37 11.68 5.80
C ILE A 39 -0.97 11.32 4.36
N PHE A 40 -1.08 10.05 3.99
CA PHE A 40 -0.75 9.57 2.65
C PHE A 40 -1.57 10.26 1.57
N ILE A 41 -2.91 10.33 1.73
CA ILE A 41 -3.80 11.02 0.79
C ILE A 41 -3.47 12.51 0.73
N ALA A 42 -3.19 13.16 1.85
CA ALA A 42 -2.82 14.56 1.90
C ALA A 42 -1.50 14.83 1.13
N VAL A 43 -0.49 13.97 1.31
CA VAL A 43 0.79 14.05 0.58
C VAL A 43 0.59 13.90 -0.93
N ILE A 44 -0.24 12.94 -1.37
CA ILE A 44 -0.57 12.73 -2.80
C ILE A 44 -1.35 13.94 -3.37
N SER A 45 -2.21 14.55 -2.56
CA SER A 45 -3.05 15.68 -2.98
C SER A 45 -2.27 17.00 -3.08
N PHE A 46 -1.14 17.10 -2.40
CA PHE A 46 -0.35 18.35 -2.33
C PHE A 46 0.17 18.85 -3.71
N PRO A 47 0.71 18.01 -4.62
CA PRO A 47 1.15 18.46 -5.94
C PRO A 47 0.01 19.05 -6.76
N LEU A 48 -1.21 18.51 -6.66
CA LEU A 48 -2.39 19.04 -7.33
C LEU A 48 -2.73 20.43 -6.79
N MET A 49 -2.73 20.58 -5.46
CA MET A 49 -2.97 21.87 -4.81
C MET A 49 -1.92 22.91 -5.24
N SER A 50 -0.65 22.54 -5.29
CA SER A 50 0.45 23.41 -5.73
C SER A 50 0.28 23.85 -7.19
N ARG A 51 -0.08 22.94 -8.10
CA ARG A 51 -0.35 23.25 -9.51
C ARG A 51 -1.50 24.23 -9.68
N LEU A 52 -2.59 24.07 -8.93
CA LEU A 52 -3.73 24.96 -8.95
C LEU A 52 -3.34 26.37 -8.48
N GLN A 53 -2.51 26.48 -7.45
CA GLN A 53 -1.99 27.77 -6.98
C GLN A 53 -1.06 28.42 -8.01
N GLN A 54 -0.19 27.66 -8.68
CA GLN A 54 0.69 28.15 -9.75
C GLN A 54 -0.10 28.62 -10.98
N SER A 55 -1.30 28.06 -11.23
CA SER A 55 -2.20 28.54 -12.30
C SER A 55 -2.98 29.81 -11.96
N GLY A 56 -2.69 30.45 -10.82
CA GLY A 56 -3.26 31.73 -10.42
C GLY A 56 -4.50 31.64 -9.49
N LEU A 57 -4.90 30.44 -9.07
CA LEU A 57 -5.99 30.31 -8.12
C LEU A 57 -5.54 30.71 -6.70
N SER A 58 -6.45 31.34 -5.96
CA SER A 58 -6.18 31.64 -4.56
C SER A 58 -5.98 30.36 -3.74
N LYS A 59 -5.19 30.46 -2.66
CA LYS A 59 -4.89 29.36 -1.76
C LYS A 59 -6.16 28.67 -1.22
N ALA A 60 -7.15 29.49 -0.83
CA ALA A 60 -8.44 28.99 -0.34
C ALA A 60 -9.21 28.22 -1.42
N LEU A 61 -9.28 28.75 -2.64
CA LEU A 61 -10.00 28.08 -3.74
C LEU A 61 -9.31 26.77 -4.16
N SER A 62 -7.97 26.79 -4.26
CA SER A 62 -7.19 25.57 -4.56
C SER A 62 -7.42 24.48 -3.51
N LEU A 63 -7.42 24.83 -2.23
CA LEU A 63 -7.70 23.92 -1.13
C LEU A 63 -9.13 23.34 -1.26
N THR A 64 -10.14 24.21 -1.44
CA THR A 64 -11.53 23.78 -1.57
C THR A 64 -11.73 22.83 -2.75
N LEU A 65 -11.12 23.11 -3.91
CA LEU A 65 -11.22 22.25 -5.09
C LEU A 65 -10.57 20.86 -4.86
N VAL A 66 -9.39 20.84 -4.24
CA VAL A 66 -8.71 19.58 -3.90
C VAL A 66 -9.50 18.80 -2.88
N MET A 67 -10.05 19.45 -1.85
CA MET A 67 -10.91 18.80 -0.85
C MET A 67 -12.18 18.23 -1.50
N LEU A 68 -12.84 19.00 -2.35
CA LEU A 68 -14.01 18.53 -3.09
C LEU A 68 -13.69 17.31 -3.94
N LEU A 69 -12.55 17.33 -4.64
CA LEU A 69 -12.08 16.19 -5.44
C LEU A 69 -11.82 14.94 -4.58
N VAL A 70 -11.14 15.08 -3.44
CA VAL A 70 -10.87 13.96 -2.53
C VAL A 70 -12.17 13.36 -1.99
N VAL A 71 -13.13 14.23 -1.61
CA VAL A 71 -14.45 13.79 -1.14
C VAL A 71 -15.20 13.06 -2.25
N LEU A 72 -15.24 13.62 -3.46
CA LEU A 72 -15.92 12.99 -4.61
C LEU A 72 -15.31 11.64 -4.96
N ILE A 73 -13.97 11.53 -4.98
CA ILE A 73 -13.28 10.25 -5.21
C ILE A 73 -13.61 9.27 -4.08
N GLY A 74 -13.57 9.69 -2.82
CA GLY A 74 -13.91 8.86 -1.68
C GLY A 74 -15.34 8.32 -1.74
N ILE A 75 -16.32 9.17 -2.07
CA ILE A 75 -17.72 8.77 -2.26
C ILE A 75 -17.85 7.80 -3.44
N ALA A 76 -17.23 8.12 -4.58
CA ALA A 76 -17.29 7.28 -5.76
C ALA A 76 -16.67 5.88 -5.49
N LEU A 77 -15.52 5.82 -4.84
CA LEU A 77 -14.90 4.55 -4.44
C LEU A 77 -15.77 3.77 -3.46
N THR A 78 -16.36 4.46 -2.48
CA THR A 78 -17.25 3.82 -1.50
C THR A 78 -18.50 3.23 -2.16
N MET A 79 -19.09 3.94 -3.12
CA MET A 79 -20.27 3.45 -3.85
C MET A 79 -19.92 2.30 -4.80
N LEU A 80 -18.86 2.46 -5.61
CA LEU A 80 -18.47 1.47 -6.62
C LEU A 80 -17.92 0.18 -6.00
N VAL A 81 -17.04 0.33 -5.03
CA VAL A 81 -16.36 -0.81 -4.39
C VAL A 81 -17.26 -1.43 -3.31
N GLY A 82 -17.98 -0.60 -2.55
CA GLY A 82 -18.82 -1.07 -1.46
C GLY A 82 -19.98 -1.96 -1.95
N SER A 83 -20.65 -1.60 -3.06
CA SER A 83 -21.64 -2.47 -3.68
C SER A 83 -21.04 -3.76 -4.19
N SER A 84 -19.95 -3.67 -4.97
CA SER A 84 -19.25 -4.85 -5.51
C SER A 84 -18.75 -5.78 -4.41
N LEU A 85 -18.25 -5.22 -3.30
CA LEU A 85 -17.77 -5.98 -2.15
C LEU A 85 -18.90 -6.69 -1.42
N THR A 86 -20.05 -6.03 -1.27
CA THR A 86 -21.22 -6.61 -0.63
C THR A 86 -21.78 -7.76 -1.47
N ASP A 87 -21.92 -7.57 -2.78
CA ASP A 87 -22.44 -8.58 -3.70
C ASP A 87 -21.47 -9.76 -3.81
N PHE A 88 -20.17 -9.51 -3.95
CA PHE A 88 -19.15 -10.55 -3.92
C PHE A 88 -19.19 -11.35 -2.60
N SER A 89 -19.31 -10.68 -1.45
CA SER A 89 -19.36 -11.34 -0.15
C SER A 89 -20.58 -12.25 0.00
N ARG A 90 -21.72 -11.89 -0.62
CA ARG A 90 -22.93 -12.73 -0.62
C ARG A 90 -22.80 -13.96 -1.50
N THR A 91 -22.14 -13.86 -2.64
CA THR A 91 -21.92 -14.96 -3.59
C THR A 91 -20.69 -15.79 -3.26
N LEU A 92 -19.85 -15.34 -2.33
CA LEU A 92 -18.63 -16.02 -1.92
C LEU A 92 -18.83 -17.48 -1.48
N PRO A 93 -19.87 -17.85 -0.69
CA PRO A 93 -20.11 -19.24 -0.33
C PRO A 93 -20.40 -20.15 -1.54
N ASP A 94 -21.12 -19.65 -2.54
CA ASP A 94 -21.43 -20.38 -3.75
C ASP A 94 -20.16 -20.62 -4.59
N TYR A 95 -19.29 -19.62 -4.69
CA TYR A 95 -17.99 -19.75 -5.33
C TYR A 95 -17.09 -20.74 -4.61
N GLN A 96 -17.07 -20.73 -3.27
CA GLN A 96 -16.30 -21.71 -2.47
C GLN A 96 -16.75 -23.14 -2.76
N GLN A 97 -18.04 -23.41 -2.82
CA GLN A 97 -18.57 -24.72 -3.13
C GLN A 97 -18.17 -25.18 -4.54
N ARG A 98 -18.29 -24.32 -5.54
CA ARG A 98 -17.91 -24.63 -6.92
C ARG A 98 -16.42 -24.89 -7.06
N ILE A 99 -15.55 -24.06 -6.48
CA ILE A 99 -14.09 -24.26 -6.51
C ILE A 99 -13.73 -25.58 -5.85
N THR A 100 -14.32 -25.90 -4.70
CA THR A 100 -14.03 -27.14 -3.99
C THR A 100 -14.46 -28.37 -4.82
N ALA A 101 -15.59 -28.27 -5.52
CA ALA A 101 -16.07 -29.35 -6.40
C ALA A 101 -15.15 -29.53 -7.63
N GLU A 102 -14.80 -28.43 -8.32
CA GLU A 102 -13.90 -28.49 -9.48
C GLU A 102 -12.49 -28.94 -9.10
N TRP A 103 -11.98 -28.48 -7.95
CA TRP A 103 -10.70 -28.92 -7.42
C TRP A 103 -10.72 -30.42 -7.10
N GLY A 104 -11.80 -30.90 -6.52
CA GLY A 104 -12.00 -32.33 -6.29
C GLY A 104 -11.97 -33.16 -7.58
N GLN A 105 -12.64 -32.69 -8.64
CA GLN A 105 -12.63 -33.30 -9.95
C GLN A 105 -11.23 -33.29 -10.59
N ALA A 106 -10.52 -32.16 -10.52
CA ALA A 106 -9.17 -32.04 -11.04
C ALA A 106 -8.20 -33.03 -10.36
N ILE A 107 -8.31 -33.20 -9.05
CA ILE A 107 -7.50 -34.17 -8.31
C ILE A 107 -7.82 -35.61 -8.71
N VAL A 108 -9.10 -35.96 -8.91
CA VAL A 108 -9.50 -37.26 -9.39
C VAL A 108 -8.92 -37.52 -10.78
N TRP A 109 -9.04 -36.56 -11.67
CA TRP A 109 -8.48 -36.64 -13.02
C TRP A 109 -6.95 -36.84 -13.01
N LEU A 110 -6.21 -36.12 -12.12
CA LEU A 110 -4.76 -36.30 -11.96
C LEU A 110 -4.40 -37.73 -11.48
N LYS A 111 -5.17 -38.27 -10.53
CA LYS A 111 -4.99 -39.65 -10.05
C LYS A 111 -5.23 -40.69 -11.14
N ASP A 112 -6.27 -40.51 -11.94
CA ASP A 112 -6.60 -41.43 -13.04
C ASP A 112 -5.51 -41.41 -14.12
N HIS A 113 -4.75 -40.33 -14.26
CA HIS A 113 -3.62 -40.25 -15.19
C HIS A 113 -2.26 -40.58 -14.55
N GLY A 114 -2.27 -41.18 -13.35
CA GLY A 114 -1.06 -41.70 -12.69
C GLY A 114 -0.13 -40.63 -12.10
N ILE A 115 -0.61 -39.42 -11.89
CA ILE A 115 0.17 -38.32 -11.29
C ILE A 115 0.10 -38.45 -9.77
N SER A 116 1.19 -38.91 -9.16
CA SER A 116 1.28 -39.20 -7.72
C SER A 116 1.23 -37.97 -6.79
N VAL A 117 1.35 -36.75 -7.35
CA VAL A 117 1.39 -35.46 -6.61
C VAL A 117 -0.02 -35.05 -6.15
N ALA A 118 -1.08 -35.73 -6.56
CA ALA A 118 -2.47 -35.35 -6.29
C ALA A 118 -2.80 -35.25 -4.78
N ASP A 119 -2.20 -36.13 -3.96
CA ASP A 119 -2.45 -36.13 -2.50
C ASP A 119 -1.65 -35.05 -1.78
N GLU A 120 -0.45 -34.70 -2.27
CA GLU A 120 0.36 -33.57 -1.78
C GLU A 120 -0.28 -32.23 -2.13
N LEU A 121 -0.86 -32.11 -3.34
CA LEU A 121 -1.60 -30.91 -3.76
C LEU A 121 -2.84 -30.65 -2.89
N ARG A 122 -3.50 -31.67 -2.37
CA ARG A 122 -4.60 -31.51 -1.40
C ARG A 122 -4.18 -30.85 -0.10
N GLY A 123 -2.93 -31.10 0.35
CA GLY A 123 -2.40 -30.52 1.58
C GLY A 123 -1.83 -29.11 1.41
N ILE A 124 -1.36 -28.76 0.21
CA ILE A 124 -0.66 -27.50 -0.04
C ILE A 124 -1.59 -26.44 -0.61
N ALA A 125 -2.52 -26.82 -1.49
CA ALA A 125 -3.44 -25.92 -2.16
C ALA A 125 -4.87 -26.15 -1.66
N ASP A 126 -5.20 -25.59 -0.51
CA ASP A 126 -6.57 -25.55 0.01
C ASP A 126 -7.31 -24.35 -0.58
N PRO A 127 -8.30 -24.56 -1.48
CA PRO A 127 -9.09 -23.48 -2.05
C PRO A 127 -9.86 -22.68 -0.98
N ALA A 128 -10.24 -23.30 0.12
CA ALA A 128 -10.92 -22.64 1.23
C ALA A 128 -9.97 -21.66 1.96
N ALA A 129 -8.70 -22.04 2.14
CA ALA A 129 -7.69 -21.13 2.71
C ALA A 129 -7.42 -19.93 1.79
N ALA A 130 -7.33 -20.15 0.47
CA ALA A 130 -7.16 -19.07 -0.50
C ALA A 130 -8.36 -18.10 -0.48
N MET A 131 -9.60 -18.62 -0.42
CA MET A 131 -10.80 -17.77 -0.30
C MET A 131 -10.88 -17.07 1.06
N GLY A 132 -10.38 -17.67 2.13
CA GLY A 132 -10.22 -17.03 3.45
C GLY A 132 -9.29 -15.85 3.39
N LEU A 133 -8.18 -15.96 2.66
CA LEU A 133 -7.22 -14.87 2.46
C LEU A 133 -7.86 -13.73 1.64
N ILE A 134 -8.57 -14.05 0.57
CA ILE A 134 -9.33 -13.07 -0.23
C ILE A 134 -10.33 -12.32 0.66
N SER A 135 -11.12 -13.06 1.44
CA SER A 135 -12.08 -12.48 2.37
C SER A 135 -11.43 -11.53 3.38
N SER A 136 -10.26 -11.88 3.92
CA SER A 136 -9.55 -11.03 4.88
C SER A 136 -8.99 -9.75 4.24
N ILE A 137 -8.48 -9.84 3.02
CA ILE A 137 -8.04 -8.65 2.23
C ILE A 137 -9.23 -7.73 1.97
N LEU A 138 -10.33 -8.28 1.47
CA LEU A 138 -11.53 -7.53 1.16
C LEU A 138 -12.14 -6.88 2.41
N LYS A 139 -12.17 -7.59 3.56
CA LYS A 139 -12.58 -7.00 4.85
C LYS A 139 -11.68 -5.86 5.27
N GLY A 140 -10.36 -5.97 5.05
CA GLY A 140 -9.42 -4.89 5.30
C GLY A 140 -9.76 -3.62 4.53
N PHE A 141 -10.10 -3.75 3.25
CA PHE A 141 -10.56 -2.62 2.43
C PHE A 141 -11.95 -2.13 2.86
N GLY A 142 -12.86 -3.02 3.20
CA GLY A 142 -14.18 -2.66 3.76
C GLY A 142 -14.06 -1.79 5.01
N ASN A 143 -13.12 -2.09 5.90
CA ASN A 143 -12.85 -1.27 7.08
C ASN A 143 -12.34 0.14 6.72
N VAL A 144 -11.53 0.28 5.66
CA VAL A 144 -11.11 1.59 5.16
C VAL A 144 -12.30 2.39 4.66
N LEU A 145 -13.21 1.76 3.91
CA LEU A 145 -14.43 2.42 3.42
C LEU A 145 -15.35 2.83 4.58
N THR A 146 -15.49 1.99 5.61
CA THR A 146 -16.28 2.31 6.81
C THR A 146 -15.71 3.51 7.55
N ASN A 147 -14.39 3.66 7.59
CA ASN A 147 -13.70 4.79 8.22
C ASN A 147 -13.48 5.98 7.27
N SER A 148 -14.06 5.96 6.06
CA SER A 148 -13.82 6.99 5.04
C SER A 148 -14.16 8.40 5.51
N PHE A 149 -15.21 8.58 6.31
CA PHE A 149 -15.55 9.87 6.89
C PHE A 149 -14.43 10.43 7.78
N LEU A 150 -13.90 9.62 8.68
CA LEU A 150 -12.78 10.01 9.56
C LEU A 150 -11.52 10.32 8.73
N ILE A 151 -11.23 9.51 7.71
CA ILE A 151 -10.09 9.70 6.81
C ILE A 151 -10.23 11.03 6.06
N ILE A 152 -11.37 11.27 5.42
CA ILE A 152 -11.64 12.50 4.66
C ILE A 152 -11.54 13.72 5.59
N LEU A 153 -12.16 13.67 6.76
CA LEU A 153 -12.11 14.76 7.73
C LEU A 153 -10.67 15.06 8.16
N THR A 154 -9.88 14.02 8.42
CA THR A 154 -8.47 14.19 8.81
C THR A 154 -7.64 14.73 7.64
N VAL A 155 -7.87 14.28 6.41
CA VAL A 155 -7.22 14.84 5.20
C VAL A 155 -7.48 16.34 5.08
N VAL A 156 -8.74 16.75 5.28
CA VAL A 156 -9.14 18.16 5.27
C VAL A 156 -8.31 18.97 6.28
N PHE A 157 -8.24 18.51 7.53
CA PHE A 157 -7.47 19.21 8.56
C PHE A 157 -5.97 19.25 8.22
N ILE A 158 -5.38 18.15 7.75
CA ILE A 158 -3.96 18.11 7.37
C ILE A 158 -3.69 19.10 6.23
N LEU A 159 -4.51 19.12 5.18
CA LEU A 159 -4.33 20.04 4.06
C LEU A 159 -4.49 21.52 4.46
N MET A 160 -5.44 21.80 5.36
CA MET A 160 -5.61 23.16 5.92
C MET A 160 -4.38 23.60 6.71
N GLU A 161 -3.86 22.73 7.58
CA GLU A 161 -2.72 23.03 8.45
C GLU A 161 -1.41 23.12 7.67
N THR A 162 -1.19 22.24 6.67
CA THR A 162 0.02 22.24 5.82
C THR A 162 0.22 23.60 5.14
N ALA A 163 -0.86 24.29 4.85
CA ALA A 163 -0.82 25.64 4.29
C ALA A 163 -0.18 26.71 5.23
N GLY A 164 -0.20 26.45 6.55
CA GLY A 164 0.40 27.33 7.56
C GLY A 164 1.73 26.81 8.13
N LEU A 165 2.01 25.51 8.05
CA LEU A 165 3.19 24.87 8.62
C LEU A 165 4.51 25.44 8.08
N THR A 166 4.60 25.69 6.77
CA THR A 166 5.80 26.28 6.15
C THR A 166 6.13 27.64 6.77
N GLN A 167 5.12 28.45 7.03
CA GLN A 167 5.30 29.76 7.64
C GLN A 167 5.68 29.65 9.13
N LYS A 168 5.09 28.70 9.87
CA LYS A 168 5.44 28.45 11.27
C LYS A 168 6.89 27.97 11.41
N VAL A 169 7.33 27.05 10.54
CA VAL A 169 8.72 26.54 10.53
C VAL A 169 9.71 27.66 10.20
N LEU A 170 9.41 28.53 9.25
CA LEU A 170 10.25 29.70 8.93
C LEU A 170 10.35 30.66 10.11
N LEU A 171 9.25 30.90 10.83
CA LEU A 171 9.26 31.76 12.02
C LEU A 171 10.06 31.17 13.18
N MET A 172 9.96 29.85 13.41
CA MET A 172 10.75 29.16 14.43
C MET A 172 12.26 29.26 14.16
N ARG A 173 12.68 29.10 12.90
CA ARG A 173 14.08 29.23 12.48
C ARG A 173 14.61 30.64 12.65
N ALA A 174 13.81 31.63 12.28
CA ALA A 174 14.18 33.05 12.47
C ALA A 174 14.43 33.37 13.96
N GLN A 175 13.82 32.62 14.87
CA GLN A 175 14.04 32.79 16.33
C GLN A 175 15.27 32.04 16.85
N GLU A 176 15.69 30.93 16.22
CA GLU A 176 16.84 30.12 16.66
C GLU A 176 18.20 30.68 16.22
N GLY A 177 18.24 31.72 15.38
CA GLY A 177 19.48 32.40 14.97
C GLY A 177 20.44 31.51 14.17
N ASP A 178 19.95 30.43 13.57
CA ASP A 178 20.76 29.49 12.80
C ASP A 178 21.00 30.04 11.38
N GLU A 179 21.98 30.98 11.28
CA GLU A 179 22.41 31.63 10.04
C GLU A 179 23.28 30.70 9.15
N GLN A 180 23.22 29.41 9.27
CA GLN A 180 23.96 28.53 8.37
C GLN A 180 23.15 28.17 7.12
N PRO A 181 23.32 28.89 5.99
CA PRO A 181 22.56 28.62 4.76
C PRO A 181 22.95 27.31 4.05
N ASP A 182 23.91 26.58 4.57
CA ASP A 182 24.53 25.45 3.85
C ASP A 182 24.06 24.06 4.30
N LYS A 183 23.24 23.95 5.31
CA LYS A 183 22.47 22.74 5.56
C LYS A 183 21.19 22.82 4.72
N GLN A 184 21.30 22.49 3.43
CA GLN A 184 20.13 22.08 2.65
C GLN A 184 19.29 21.20 3.56
N ASP A 185 18.12 21.75 3.89
CA ASP A 185 17.25 21.16 4.90
C ASP A 185 16.95 19.72 4.51
N PHE A 186 17.70 18.78 5.08
CA PHE A 186 17.53 17.36 4.82
C PHE A 186 16.05 16.95 4.91
N SER A 187 15.29 17.63 5.78
CA SER A 187 13.86 17.44 5.92
C SER A 187 13.07 17.90 4.69
N GLN A 188 13.47 19.00 4.02
CA GLN A 188 12.80 19.49 2.82
C GLN A 188 13.10 18.60 1.62
N VAL A 189 14.38 18.26 1.41
CA VAL A 189 14.80 17.36 0.33
C VAL A 189 14.09 16.01 0.46
N PHE A 190 13.92 15.52 1.68
CA PHE A 190 13.20 14.28 1.94
C PHE A 190 11.70 14.39 1.61
N VAL A 191 11.03 15.43 2.12
CA VAL A 191 9.59 15.63 1.86
C VAL A 191 9.34 15.75 0.36
N ASP A 192 10.22 16.42 -0.37
CA ASP A 192 10.09 16.58 -1.81
C ASP A 192 10.30 15.25 -2.55
N LYS A 193 11.31 14.47 -2.17
CA LYS A 193 11.52 13.10 -2.72
C LYS A 193 10.35 12.17 -2.39
N LEU A 194 9.81 12.23 -1.17
CA LEU A 194 8.65 11.44 -0.79
C LEU A 194 7.42 11.83 -1.62
N ARG A 195 7.18 13.12 -1.83
CA ARG A 195 6.10 13.63 -2.69
C ARG A 195 6.24 13.17 -4.13
N GLU A 196 7.45 13.27 -4.67
CA GLU A 196 7.75 12.83 -6.04
C GLU A 196 7.48 11.34 -6.19
N TYR A 197 8.00 10.52 -5.29
CA TYR A 197 7.73 9.09 -5.26
C TYR A 197 6.24 8.78 -5.19
N MET A 198 5.52 9.40 -4.24
CA MET A 198 4.09 9.18 -4.04
C MET A 198 3.28 9.56 -5.26
N SER A 199 3.60 10.69 -5.90
CA SER A 199 2.92 11.15 -7.11
C SER A 199 3.12 10.17 -8.27
N MET A 200 4.37 9.76 -8.51
CA MET A 200 4.69 8.81 -9.56
C MET A 200 4.04 7.45 -9.30
N LYS A 201 4.16 6.93 -8.07
CA LYS A 201 3.56 5.64 -7.71
C LYS A 201 2.04 5.65 -7.84
N THR A 202 1.39 6.78 -7.50
CA THR A 202 -0.06 6.94 -7.67
C THR A 202 -0.46 6.90 -9.14
N ILE A 203 0.26 7.60 -10.02
CA ILE A 203 -0.02 7.60 -11.46
C ILE A 203 0.15 6.20 -12.04
N ILE A 204 1.26 5.54 -11.75
CA ILE A 204 1.56 4.18 -12.21
C ILE A 204 0.50 3.19 -11.71
N SER A 205 0.14 3.28 -10.43
CA SER A 205 -0.91 2.44 -9.84
C SER A 205 -2.28 2.70 -10.46
N MET A 206 -2.61 3.96 -10.75
CA MET A 206 -3.85 4.33 -11.45
C MET A 206 -3.90 3.72 -12.85
N MET A 207 -2.80 3.78 -13.60
CA MET A 207 -2.70 3.13 -14.91
C MET A 207 -2.91 1.62 -14.79
N THR A 208 -2.25 0.97 -13.83
CA THR A 208 -2.44 -0.47 -13.55
C THR A 208 -3.90 -0.79 -13.27
N GLY A 209 -4.54 -0.05 -12.37
CA GLY A 209 -5.93 -0.26 -11.99
C GLY A 209 -6.91 -0.09 -13.15
N VAL A 210 -6.73 0.96 -13.97
CA VAL A 210 -7.57 1.22 -15.14
C VAL A 210 -7.40 0.11 -16.17
N ILE A 211 -6.17 -0.30 -16.49
CA ILE A 211 -5.91 -1.37 -17.47
C ILE A 211 -6.53 -2.68 -16.99
N ILE A 212 -6.36 -3.05 -15.72
CA ILE A 212 -6.97 -4.27 -15.16
C ILE A 212 -8.49 -4.18 -15.19
N ALA A 213 -9.10 -3.06 -14.77
CA ALA A 213 -10.55 -2.90 -14.82
C ALA A 213 -11.10 -3.07 -16.25
N LEU A 214 -10.48 -2.43 -17.24
CA LEU A 214 -10.86 -2.54 -18.63
C LEU A 214 -10.68 -3.97 -19.17
N ALA A 215 -9.58 -4.63 -18.82
CA ALA A 215 -9.33 -6.00 -19.26
C ALA A 215 -10.35 -6.98 -18.64
N MET A 216 -10.68 -6.86 -17.36
CA MET A 216 -11.69 -7.69 -16.69
C MET A 216 -13.08 -7.45 -17.28
N TRP A 217 -13.41 -6.21 -17.59
CA TRP A 217 -14.66 -5.86 -18.28
C TRP A 217 -14.75 -6.49 -19.67
N LEU A 218 -13.67 -6.43 -20.47
CA LEU A 218 -13.63 -7.02 -21.82
C LEU A 218 -13.72 -8.55 -21.80
N ILE A 219 -13.14 -9.20 -20.77
CA ILE A 219 -13.22 -10.65 -20.59
C ILE A 219 -14.63 -11.08 -20.12
N GLY A 220 -15.42 -10.16 -19.56
CA GLY A 220 -16.74 -10.44 -19.00
C GLY A 220 -16.70 -10.99 -17.58
N LEU A 221 -15.63 -10.70 -16.83
CA LEU A 221 -15.51 -11.08 -15.42
C LEU A 221 -16.37 -10.15 -14.56
N ASP A 222 -17.08 -10.73 -13.58
CA ASP A 222 -17.88 -9.97 -12.62
C ASP A 222 -17.01 -9.02 -11.80
N TYR A 223 -17.59 -7.90 -11.41
CA TYR A 223 -16.95 -6.87 -10.57
C TYR A 223 -15.65 -6.25 -11.13
N PRO A 224 -15.57 -5.86 -12.43
CA PRO A 224 -14.32 -5.39 -13.03
C PRO A 224 -13.72 -4.17 -12.31
N MET A 225 -14.55 -3.27 -11.79
CA MET A 225 -14.11 -2.11 -11.02
C MET A 225 -13.48 -2.51 -9.68
N LEU A 226 -13.98 -3.55 -9.02
CA LEU A 226 -13.38 -4.08 -7.79
C LEU A 226 -11.95 -4.57 -8.05
N TRP A 227 -11.74 -5.33 -9.12
CA TRP A 227 -10.41 -5.84 -9.49
C TRP A 227 -9.47 -4.73 -9.90
N GLY A 228 -9.96 -3.71 -10.59
CA GLY A 228 -9.18 -2.52 -10.92
C GLY A 228 -8.75 -1.73 -9.69
N VAL A 229 -9.66 -1.47 -8.75
CA VAL A 229 -9.32 -0.77 -7.51
C VAL A 229 -8.39 -1.61 -6.64
N LEU A 230 -8.59 -2.93 -6.56
CA LEU A 230 -7.71 -3.83 -5.84
C LEU A 230 -6.29 -3.82 -6.45
N ALA A 231 -6.20 -3.87 -7.79
CA ALA A 231 -4.93 -3.78 -8.50
C ALA A 231 -4.26 -2.41 -8.27
N PHE A 232 -5.02 -1.30 -8.33
CA PHE A 232 -4.53 0.03 -7.99
C PHE A 232 -3.92 0.08 -6.58
N MET A 233 -4.67 -0.36 -5.58
CA MET A 233 -4.24 -0.28 -4.18
C MET A 233 -3.05 -1.22 -3.91
N LEU A 234 -3.12 -2.47 -4.35
CA LEU A 234 -2.05 -3.44 -4.12
C LEU A 234 -0.80 -3.15 -4.95
N ASN A 235 -0.88 -2.40 -6.04
CA ASN A 235 0.29 -2.00 -6.81
C ASN A 235 1.26 -1.08 -6.00
N PHE A 236 0.79 -0.46 -4.91
CA PHE A 236 1.70 0.23 -3.96
C PHE A 236 2.61 -0.74 -3.22
N VAL A 237 2.24 -2.02 -3.13
CA VAL A 237 3.03 -3.09 -2.51
C VAL A 237 4.01 -3.66 -3.53
N PRO A 238 5.33 -3.43 -3.38
CA PRO A 238 6.31 -3.84 -4.39
C PRO A 238 6.32 -5.37 -4.60
N ASN A 239 6.39 -5.79 -5.86
CA ASN A 239 6.56 -7.18 -6.34
C ASN A 239 5.44 -8.17 -5.97
N ILE A 240 4.88 -8.10 -4.75
CA ILE A 240 3.90 -9.07 -4.25
C ILE A 240 2.47 -8.58 -4.49
N GLY A 241 2.26 -7.27 -4.55
CA GLY A 241 0.92 -6.68 -4.63
C GLY A 241 0.12 -7.12 -5.86
N SER A 242 0.75 -7.17 -7.02
CA SER A 242 0.12 -7.63 -8.25
C SER A 242 -0.25 -9.11 -8.21
N ILE A 243 0.57 -9.96 -7.56
CA ILE A 243 0.28 -11.39 -7.36
C ILE A 243 -0.92 -11.55 -6.45
N ILE A 244 -0.95 -10.82 -5.32
CA ILE A 244 -2.07 -10.85 -4.38
C ILE A 244 -3.36 -10.36 -5.06
N ALA A 245 -3.29 -9.34 -5.92
CA ALA A 245 -4.43 -8.83 -6.67
C ALA A 245 -4.94 -9.83 -7.73
N ALA A 246 -4.03 -10.58 -8.35
CA ALA A 246 -4.37 -11.54 -9.40
C ALA A 246 -5.11 -12.78 -8.86
N VAL A 247 -4.70 -13.29 -7.70
CA VAL A 247 -5.24 -14.55 -7.15
C VAL A 247 -6.77 -14.56 -7.09
N PRO A 248 -7.46 -13.58 -6.45
CA PRO A 248 -8.91 -13.61 -6.37
C PRO A 248 -9.59 -13.45 -7.73
N ALA A 249 -9.05 -12.62 -8.62
CA ALA A 249 -9.60 -12.43 -9.96
C ALA A 249 -9.49 -13.70 -10.83
N VAL A 250 -8.33 -14.38 -10.77
CA VAL A 250 -8.11 -15.66 -11.47
C VAL A 250 -9.03 -16.75 -10.94
N MET A 251 -9.18 -16.84 -9.61
CA MET A 251 -10.08 -17.83 -9.00
C MET A 251 -11.54 -17.57 -9.39
N LEU A 252 -11.98 -16.30 -9.40
CA LEU A 252 -13.31 -15.96 -9.87
C LEU A 252 -13.50 -16.31 -11.34
N ALA A 253 -12.51 -15.99 -12.20
CA ALA A 253 -12.56 -16.31 -13.62
C ALA A 253 -12.66 -17.83 -13.87
N LEU A 254 -11.95 -18.62 -13.07
CA LEU A 254 -12.02 -20.09 -13.15
C LEU A 254 -13.44 -20.58 -12.89
N VAL A 255 -14.10 -20.07 -11.86
CA VAL A 255 -15.44 -20.54 -11.44
C VAL A 255 -16.55 -19.97 -12.32
N GLN A 256 -16.40 -18.71 -12.77
CA GLN A 256 -17.45 -18.03 -13.55
C GLN A 256 -17.39 -18.36 -15.03
N LEU A 257 -16.17 -18.40 -15.60
CA LEU A 257 -15.95 -18.43 -17.06
C LEU A 257 -15.16 -19.68 -17.52
N GLY A 258 -14.63 -20.46 -16.56
CA GLY A 258 -13.85 -21.68 -16.84
C GLY A 258 -12.34 -21.44 -17.02
N GLY A 259 -11.60 -22.56 -17.22
CA GLY A 259 -10.14 -22.57 -17.22
C GLY A 259 -9.47 -21.68 -18.27
N THR A 260 -10.03 -21.60 -19.47
CA THR A 260 -9.47 -20.75 -20.55
C THR A 260 -9.48 -19.27 -20.17
N SER A 261 -10.58 -18.79 -19.57
CA SER A 261 -10.71 -17.42 -19.11
C SER A 261 -9.80 -17.14 -17.90
N ALA A 262 -9.64 -18.10 -17.01
CA ALA A 262 -8.68 -17.99 -15.89
C ALA A 262 -7.24 -17.86 -16.39
N LEU A 263 -6.84 -18.62 -17.42
CA LEU A 263 -5.53 -18.46 -18.05
C LEU A 263 -5.38 -17.10 -18.73
N LEU A 264 -6.43 -16.60 -19.38
CA LEU A 264 -6.41 -15.26 -19.99
C LEU A 264 -6.27 -14.17 -18.95
N VAL A 265 -7.02 -14.23 -17.84
CA VAL A 265 -6.90 -13.29 -16.71
C VAL A 265 -5.48 -13.34 -16.13
N THR A 266 -4.93 -14.53 -15.93
CA THR A 266 -3.54 -14.70 -15.46
C THR A 266 -2.55 -14.05 -16.42
N ALA A 267 -2.69 -14.30 -17.71
CA ALA A 267 -1.82 -13.72 -18.74
C ALA A 267 -1.89 -12.18 -18.74
N VAL A 268 -3.08 -11.59 -18.58
CA VAL A 268 -3.27 -10.15 -18.47
C VAL A 268 -2.55 -9.59 -17.25
N TYR A 269 -2.73 -10.17 -16.06
CA TYR A 269 -2.04 -9.71 -14.85
C TYR A 269 -0.52 -9.80 -14.97
N VAL A 270 -0.01 -10.90 -15.53
CA VAL A 270 1.42 -11.10 -15.75
C VAL A 270 1.95 -10.06 -16.77
N ALA A 271 1.25 -9.88 -17.88
CA ALA A 271 1.66 -8.91 -18.90
C ALA A 271 1.67 -7.48 -18.36
N VAL A 272 0.63 -7.07 -17.63
CA VAL A 272 0.54 -5.75 -17.01
C VAL A 272 1.65 -5.57 -15.95
N ASN A 273 1.91 -6.59 -15.13
CA ASN A 273 2.96 -6.53 -14.11
C ASN A 273 4.36 -6.43 -14.73
N ILE A 274 4.64 -7.18 -15.79
CA ILE A 274 5.92 -7.08 -16.50
C ILE A 274 6.04 -5.71 -17.17
N LEU A 275 5.03 -5.26 -17.90
CA LEU A 275 5.07 -4.00 -18.63
C LEU A 275 5.18 -2.80 -17.68
N ILE A 276 4.34 -2.75 -16.65
CA ILE A 276 4.31 -1.63 -15.73
C ILE A 276 5.41 -1.75 -14.68
N GLY A 277 5.49 -2.88 -13.97
CA GLY A 277 6.40 -3.06 -12.83
C GLY A 277 7.86 -3.20 -13.23
N SER A 278 8.17 -3.87 -14.38
CA SER A 278 9.55 -4.13 -14.77
C SER A 278 10.07 -3.16 -15.85
N VAL A 279 9.20 -2.49 -16.62
CA VAL A 279 9.62 -1.60 -17.73
C VAL A 279 9.30 -0.13 -17.41
N ILE A 280 8.05 0.17 -17.07
CA ILE A 280 7.60 1.55 -16.89
C ILE A 280 8.07 2.11 -15.55
N GLU A 281 7.80 1.40 -14.46
CA GLU A 281 8.11 1.85 -13.11
C GLU A 281 9.59 2.21 -12.92
N PRO A 282 10.59 1.38 -13.30
CA PRO A 282 12.00 1.72 -13.16
C PRO A 282 12.45 2.93 -13.99
N ARG A 283 11.82 3.15 -15.16
CA ARG A 283 12.16 4.31 -16.01
C ARG A 283 11.72 5.65 -15.41
N TYR A 284 10.63 5.65 -14.66
CA TYR A 284 10.09 6.86 -14.04
C TYR A 284 10.61 7.09 -12.61
N MET A 285 10.93 6.02 -11.86
CA MET A 285 11.37 6.13 -10.47
C MET A 285 12.88 6.40 -10.31
N GLY A 286 13.69 6.33 -11.36
CA GLY A 286 15.14 6.62 -11.31
C GLY A 286 15.92 5.70 -10.37
N LYS A 287 17.07 6.19 -9.88
CA LYS A 287 17.86 5.50 -8.85
C LYS A 287 17.05 5.48 -7.56
N GLY A 288 16.66 4.29 -7.13
CA GLY A 288 15.69 3.96 -6.11
C GLY A 288 15.69 4.80 -4.82
N LEU A 289 14.69 4.56 -4.00
CA LEU A 289 14.37 5.25 -2.74
C LEU A 289 15.45 5.13 -1.65
N GLY A 290 16.64 4.60 -1.97
CA GLY A 290 17.69 4.36 -1.00
C GLY A 290 17.38 3.24 0.00
N LEU A 291 16.49 2.32 -0.37
CA LEU A 291 16.20 1.09 0.40
C LEU A 291 16.68 -0.13 -0.39
N SER A 292 17.27 -1.10 0.31
CA SER A 292 17.61 -2.38 -0.32
C SER A 292 16.34 -3.20 -0.58
N THR A 293 16.35 -4.06 -1.60
CA THR A 293 15.23 -4.94 -1.95
C THR A 293 14.80 -5.83 -0.79
N LEU A 294 15.77 -6.33 -0.01
CA LEU A 294 15.48 -7.14 1.18
C LEU A 294 14.74 -6.32 2.23
N VAL A 295 15.17 -5.07 2.49
CA VAL A 295 14.52 -4.18 3.45
C VAL A 295 13.09 -3.87 3.03
N VAL A 296 12.85 -3.63 1.73
CA VAL A 296 11.50 -3.44 1.19
C VAL A 296 10.63 -4.66 1.46
N PHE A 297 11.14 -5.88 1.24
CA PHE A 297 10.40 -7.11 1.50
C PHE A 297 10.11 -7.31 3.00
N VAL A 298 11.13 -7.14 3.86
CA VAL A 298 10.97 -7.27 5.31
C VAL A 298 10.00 -6.23 5.86
N SER A 299 10.08 -4.99 5.36
CA SER A 299 9.17 -3.91 5.77
C SER A 299 7.72 -4.22 5.39
N LEU A 300 7.49 -4.81 4.23
CA LEU A 300 6.17 -5.25 3.81
C LEU A 300 5.56 -6.26 4.80
N VAL A 301 6.34 -7.29 5.16
CA VAL A 301 5.88 -8.31 6.12
C VAL A 301 5.65 -7.69 7.49
N PHE A 302 6.57 -6.85 7.95
CA PHE A 302 6.49 -6.20 9.25
C PHE A 302 5.28 -5.26 9.35
N TRP A 303 5.15 -4.30 8.44
CA TRP A 303 4.04 -3.34 8.47
C TRP A 303 2.69 -4.02 8.17
N GLY A 304 2.69 -5.07 7.34
CA GLY A 304 1.52 -5.91 7.10
C GLY A 304 1.06 -6.63 8.35
N TRP A 305 1.99 -7.13 9.15
CA TRP A 305 1.68 -7.78 10.43
C TRP A 305 1.20 -6.79 11.51
N VAL A 306 1.77 -5.58 11.55
CA VAL A 306 1.43 -4.53 12.54
C VAL A 306 0.11 -3.83 12.20
N LEU A 307 -0.06 -3.38 10.96
CA LEU A 307 -1.14 -2.50 10.53
C LEU A 307 -2.11 -3.15 9.51
N GLY A 308 -1.91 -4.42 9.19
CA GLY A 308 -2.74 -5.13 8.22
C GLY A 308 -2.50 -4.70 6.75
N PRO A 309 -3.49 -4.89 5.86
CA PRO A 309 -3.35 -4.59 4.42
C PRO A 309 -2.94 -3.14 4.12
N VAL A 310 -3.42 -2.18 4.89
CA VAL A 310 -3.02 -0.77 4.77
C VAL A 310 -1.55 -0.59 5.16
N GLY A 311 -1.07 -1.33 6.16
CA GLY A 311 0.36 -1.36 6.51
C GLY A 311 1.24 -1.86 5.38
N MET A 312 0.81 -2.90 4.64
CA MET A 312 1.51 -3.35 3.44
C MET A 312 1.59 -2.25 2.38
N LEU A 313 0.49 -1.54 2.14
CA LEU A 313 0.40 -0.42 1.20
C LEU A 313 1.34 0.72 1.59
N LEU A 314 1.42 1.04 2.87
CA LEU A 314 2.23 2.13 3.40
C LEU A 314 3.66 1.69 3.79
N SER A 315 4.04 0.44 3.56
CA SER A 315 5.31 -0.13 4.04
C SER A 315 6.54 0.65 3.59
N VAL A 316 6.60 1.00 2.31
CA VAL A 316 7.73 1.77 1.75
C VAL A 316 7.79 3.18 2.33
N PRO A 317 6.72 3.99 2.30
CA PRO A 317 6.71 5.31 2.94
C PRO A 317 7.09 5.31 4.42
N LEU A 318 6.54 4.37 5.18
CA LEU A 318 6.82 4.25 6.61
C LEU A 318 8.29 3.88 6.85
N THR A 319 8.84 2.95 6.07
CA THR A 319 10.24 2.53 6.21
C THR A 319 11.21 3.63 5.81
N ILE A 320 10.90 4.39 4.75
CA ILE A 320 11.67 5.59 4.38
C ILE A 320 11.65 6.60 5.53
N THR A 321 10.50 6.82 6.16
CA THR A 321 10.38 7.73 7.30
C THR A 321 11.24 7.26 8.50
N VAL A 322 11.23 5.95 8.80
CA VAL A 322 12.08 5.36 9.84
C VAL A 322 13.56 5.53 9.49
N LYS A 323 13.95 5.20 8.26
CA LYS A 323 15.33 5.39 7.79
C LYS A 323 15.79 6.83 7.97
N LEU A 324 14.97 7.80 7.57
CA LEU A 324 15.26 9.20 7.74
C LEU A 324 15.47 9.59 9.20
N ALA A 325 14.58 9.13 10.09
CA ALA A 325 14.73 9.39 11.52
C ALA A 325 16.04 8.84 12.08
N LEU A 326 16.51 7.69 11.55
CA LEU A 326 17.80 7.10 11.90
C LEU A 326 18.98 7.88 11.32
N ASP A 327 18.86 8.39 10.11
CA ASP A 327 19.91 9.16 9.42
C ASP A 327 20.14 10.55 10.05
N CYS A 328 19.14 11.10 10.75
CA CYS A 328 19.22 12.41 11.42
C CYS A 328 20.20 12.46 12.59
N LYS A 329 20.50 11.32 13.24
CA LYS A 329 21.37 11.28 14.42
C LYS A 329 22.65 10.50 14.11
N PRO A 330 23.85 11.04 14.47
CA PRO A 330 25.10 10.36 14.23
C PRO A 330 25.17 8.94 14.83
N GLU A 331 24.56 8.76 16.01
CA GLU A 331 24.58 7.49 16.74
C GLU A 331 23.77 6.38 16.05
N THR A 332 22.74 6.74 15.25
CA THR A 332 21.83 5.80 14.57
C THR A 332 22.06 5.75 13.07
N ARG A 333 22.91 6.60 12.51
CA ARG A 333 23.15 6.72 11.06
C ARG A 333 23.63 5.40 10.42
N TRP A 334 24.41 4.61 11.15
CA TRP A 334 24.84 3.29 10.69
C TRP A 334 23.67 2.34 10.42
N LEU A 335 22.57 2.44 11.20
CA LEU A 335 21.35 1.68 10.94
C LEU A 335 20.65 2.17 9.67
N GLY A 336 20.65 3.48 9.42
CA GLY A 336 20.14 4.05 8.17
C GLY A 336 20.89 3.54 6.95
N HIS A 337 22.22 3.42 7.04
CA HIS A 337 23.04 2.84 5.98
C HIS A 337 22.74 1.34 5.75
N LEU A 338 22.49 0.56 6.82
CA LEU A 338 22.08 -0.85 6.70
C LEU A 338 20.75 -1.05 5.97
N LEU A 339 19.86 -0.06 6.03
CA LEU A 339 18.58 -0.08 5.30
C LEU A 339 18.75 0.28 3.81
N GLY A 340 19.91 0.87 3.45
CA GLY A 340 20.24 1.27 2.09
C GLY A 340 20.66 0.11 1.19
N PRO A 341 20.71 0.33 -0.16
CA PRO A 341 21.43 -0.57 -1.05
C PRO A 341 22.92 -0.51 -0.73
N LEU A 342 23.65 -1.56 -1.09
CA LEU A 342 25.11 -1.49 -1.17
C LEU A 342 25.43 -0.49 -2.29
N ASP A 343 26.08 0.62 -1.94
CA ASP A 343 26.62 1.52 -2.95
C ASP A 343 27.76 0.77 -3.67
N ASP A 344 27.57 0.48 -4.98
CA ASP A 344 28.63 0.03 -5.87
C ASP A 344 29.59 1.18 -6.21
#